data_c5c3b6cf847781203c42823f86cb0d5b
#
_entry.id   c5c3b6cf847781203c42823f86cb0d5b
#
_cell.length_a   1.000
_cell.length_b   1.000
_cell.length_c   1.000
_cell.angle_alpha   90.00
_cell.angle_beta   90.00
_cell.angle_gamma   90.00
#
_symmetry.space_group_name_H-M   'P 1'
#
loop_
_entity.id
_entity.type
_entity.pdbx_description
1 polymer ?
#
loop_
_entity_poly.entity_id
_entity_poly.type
_entity_poly.pdbx_seq_one_letter_code
_entity_poly.pdbx_strand_id
1 'polypeptide(L)'
;MCRVFKLHPSGFYAWLEKPLSDRAIEDQRLLVLIKKFYIASGATYGSPWIHRDLREAGETCSVHRVAKIMRQNKLKAQIGYKRRYIKGGKTAQVADNLLERNFSPDKPNDLWVSDITYVRTYEGFLYVATVIDLFSRRVMGWSMDKNIDRHLVINALLMAVWSRQPAQTVMVHSDQGSQYGSADYLAFMKANNLQPSMSRRGNCHDNAVAESFFATFKKRVTKKKIYTTREEAKREIFNFIEMFYNPVKRHSHTGGVSPAKFEEDYFSRL
;
A
#
# COMPACT_ATOMS: atom_id res chain seq x y z
N MET A 1 22.95 40.73 -33.69
CA MET A 1 21.98 39.90 -32.96
C MET A 1 21.52 40.58 -31.66
N CYS A 2 22.39 40.96 -30.72
CA CYS A 2 21.97 41.60 -29.44
C CYS A 2 21.13 42.87 -29.60
N ARG A 3 21.48 43.75 -30.59
CA ARG A 3 20.68 44.96 -30.89
C ARG A 3 19.27 44.65 -31.38
N VAL A 4 19.08 43.59 -32.17
CA VAL A 4 17.74 43.17 -32.70
C VAL A 4 16.86 42.67 -31.56
N PHE A 5 17.43 41.92 -30.64
CA PHE A 5 16.70 41.39 -29.46
C PHE A 5 16.68 42.34 -28.25
N LYS A 6 17.25 43.55 -28.38
CA LYS A 6 17.36 44.55 -27.29
C LYS A 6 18.04 43.97 -26.02
N LEU A 7 19.04 43.11 -26.23
CA LEU A 7 19.82 42.50 -25.14
C LEU A 7 21.17 43.20 -25.01
N HIS A 8 21.62 43.36 -23.75
CA HIS A 8 22.96 43.90 -23.52
C HIS A 8 24.00 42.83 -23.87
N PRO A 9 25.07 43.19 -24.63
CA PRO A 9 26.10 42.20 -25.02
C PRO A 9 26.72 41.43 -23.87
N SER A 10 26.96 42.09 -22.72
CA SER A 10 27.53 41.42 -21.55
C SER A 10 26.63 40.28 -21.01
N GLY A 11 25.33 40.46 -21.05
CA GLY A 11 24.38 39.41 -20.66
C GLY A 11 24.42 38.19 -21.59
N PHE A 12 24.65 38.43 -22.89
CA PHE A 12 24.82 37.34 -23.87
C PHE A 12 26.10 36.55 -23.61
N TYR A 13 27.24 37.23 -23.41
CA TYR A 13 28.52 36.56 -23.12
C TYR A 13 28.49 35.83 -21.78
N ALA A 14 27.93 36.43 -20.73
CA ALA A 14 27.75 35.75 -19.45
C ALA A 14 26.85 34.49 -19.56
N TRP A 15 25.83 34.53 -20.43
CA TRP A 15 25.01 33.36 -20.71
C TRP A 15 25.75 32.28 -21.50
N LEU A 16 26.66 32.66 -22.43
CA LEU A 16 27.52 31.70 -23.15
C LEU A 16 28.47 30.96 -22.20
N GLU A 17 29.05 31.67 -21.22
CA GLU A 17 29.95 31.08 -20.23
C GLU A 17 29.17 30.22 -19.20
N LYS A 18 27.97 30.64 -18.77
CA LYS A 18 27.14 29.94 -17.78
C LYS A 18 25.68 29.88 -18.26
N PRO A 19 25.37 28.96 -19.21
CA PRO A 19 24.05 28.90 -19.82
C PRO A 19 22.93 28.45 -18.83
N LEU A 20 23.31 27.76 -17.77
CA LEU A 20 22.39 27.33 -16.72
C LEU A 20 22.56 28.22 -15.49
N SER A 21 21.44 28.69 -14.93
CA SER A 21 21.45 29.36 -13.63
C SER A 21 21.79 28.36 -12.51
N ASP A 22 22.35 28.85 -11.39
CA ASP A 22 22.63 28.02 -10.22
C ASP A 22 21.40 27.24 -9.77
N ARG A 23 20.23 27.86 -9.87
CA ARG A 23 18.95 27.19 -9.59
C ARG A 23 18.65 26.06 -10.56
N ALA A 24 18.99 26.19 -11.83
CA ALA A 24 18.78 25.13 -12.83
C ALA A 24 19.74 23.96 -12.60
N ILE A 25 20.98 24.25 -12.23
CA ILE A 25 21.99 23.24 -11.86
C ILE A 25 21.48 22.45 -10.62
N GLU A 26 21.01 23.16 -9.61
CA GLU A 26 20.48 22.53 -8.41
C GLU A 26 19.18 21.74 -8.68
N ASP A 27 18.31 22.22 -9.57
CA ASP A 27 17.13 21.47 -10.02
C ASP A 27 17.51 20.15 -10.73
N GLN A 28 18.62 20.13 -11.49
CA GLN A 28 19.14 18.90 -12.11
C GLN A 28 19.67 17.93 -11.04
N ARG A 29 20.41 18.42 -10.04
CA ARG A 29 20.89 17.61 -8.93
C ARG A 29 19.72 16.98 -8.16
N LEU A 30 18.72 17.79 -7.79
CA LEU A 30 17.50 17.32 -7.12
C LEU A 30 16.73 16.31 -7.99
N LEU A 31 16.70 16.47 -9.29
CA LEU A 31 16.03 15.54 -10.20
C LEU A 31 16.58 14.11 -10.10
N VAL A 32 17.89 13.95 -9.93
CA VAL A 32 18.52 12.64 -9.77
C VAL A 32 17.97 11.95 -8.50
N LEU A 33 17.91 12.67 -7.39
CA LEU A 33 17.36 12.15 -6.13
C LEU A 33 15.85 11.87 -6.23
N ILE A 34 15.10 12.79 -6.86
CA ILE A 34 13.66 12.61 -7.11
C ILE A 34 13.42 11.33 -7.91
N LYS A 35 14.20 11.07 -8.99
CA LYS A 35 14.10 9.85 -9.78
C LYS A 35 14.41 8.60 -8.95
N LYS A 36 15.46 8.65 -8.12
CA LYS A 36 15.83 7.55 -7.21
C LYS A 36 14.66 7.17 -6.31
N PHE A 37 14.07 8.13 -5.58
CA PHE A 37 12.95 7.89 -4.68
C PHE A 37 11.66 7.50 -5.43
N TYR A 38 11.41 8.09 -6.60
CA TYR A 38 10.27 7.75 -7.45
C TYR A 38 10.33 6.29 -7.91
N ILE A 39 11.50 5.81 -8.35
CA ILE A 39 11.72 4.41 -8.76
C ILE A 39 11.61 3.49 -7.55
N ALA A 40 12.24 3.81 -6.42
CA ALA A 40 12.17 3.02 -5.19
C ALA A 40 10.74 2.83 -4.70
N SER A 41 9.88 3.87 -4.83
CA SER A 41 8.45 3.77 -4.53
C SER A 41 7.65 2.94 -5.55
N GLY A 42 8.27 2.47 -6.64
CA GLY A 42 7.56 1.82 -7.77
C GLY A 42 6.60 2.78 -8.46
N ALA A 43 6.98 4.05 -8.60
CA ALA A 43 6.19 5.11 -9.20
C ALA A 43 4.84 5.38 -8.48
N THR A 44 4.70 5.01 -7.22
CA THR A 44 3.46 5.24 -6.44
C THR A 44 3.46 6.55 -5.68
N TYR A 45 4.64 7.16 -5.44
CA TYR A 45 4.76 8.41 -4.69
C TYR A 45 4.57 9.64 -5.58
N GLY A 46 3.74 10.56 -5.11
CA GLY A 46 3.63 11.92 -5.65
C GLY A 46 4.57 12.88 -4.94
N SER A 47 4.55 14.15 -5.36
CA SER A 47 5.44 15.18 -4.82
C SER A 47 5.45 15.33 -3.29
N PRO A 48 4.35 15.12 -2.54
CA PRO A 48 4.42 15.23 -1.08
C PRO A 48 5.29 14.13 -0.44
N TRP A 49 5.19 12.89 -0.90
CA TRP A 49 5.99 11.78 -0.37
C TRP A 49 7.45 11.86 -0.83
N ILE A 50 7.70 12.20 -2.09
CA ILE A 50 9.06 12.43 -2.61
C ILE A 50 9.73 13.59 -1.85
N HIS A 51 9.00 14.68 -1.55
CA HIS A 51 9.53 15.79 -0.74
C HIS A 51 9.93 15.31 0.65
N ARG A 52 9.14 14.42 1.27
CA ARG A 52 9.48 13.88 2.60
C ARG A 52 10.74 13.02 2.55
N ASP A 53 10.88 12.16 1.53
CA ASP A 53 12.10 11.37 1.33
C ASP A 53 13.33 12.27 1.13
N LEU A 54 13.20 13.38 0.37
CA LEU A 54 14.26 14.37 0.20
C LEU A 54 14.63 15.04 1.55
N ARG A 55 13.62 15.42 2.34
CA ARG A 55 13.86 16.03 3.67
C ARG A 55 14.60 15.07 4.61
N GLU A 56 14.25 13.81 4.62
CA GLU A 56 14.94 12.77 5.41
C GLU A 56 16.37 12.49 4.90
N ALA A 57 16.62 12.70 3.60
CA ALA A 57 17.97 12.67 3.03
C ALA A 57 18.78 13.95 3.27
N GLY A 58 18.25 14.91 4.05
CA GLY A 58 18.93 16.15 4.40
C GLY A 58 18.73 17.30 3.40
N GLU A 59 17.88 17.14 2.37
CA GLU A 59 17.67 18.16 1.35
C GLU A 59 16.70 19.26 1.81
N THR A 60 17.05 20.50 1.50
CA THR A 60 16.22 21.69 1.78
C THR A 60 15.55 22.20 0.52
N CYS A 61 14.33 21.75 0.26
CA CYS A 61 13.54 22.24 -0.87
C CYS A 61 12.05 22.29 -0.50
N SER A 62 11.25 23.07 -1.24
CA SER A 62 9.81 23.11 -1.03
C SER A 62 9.10 22.00 -1.82
N VAL A 63 7.94 21.57 -1.31
CA VAL A 63 7.08 20.60 -2.02
C VAL A 63 6.65 21.10 -3.41
N HIS A 64 6.47 22.43 -3.58
CA HIS A 64 6.13 23.05 -4.85
C HIS A 64 7.28 22.95 -5.87
N ARG A 65 8.55 23.08 -5.40
CA ARG A 65 9.73 22.90 -6.24
C ARG A 65 9.83 21.46 -6.72
N VAL A 66 9.63 20.49 -5.84
CA VAL A 66 9.59 19.07 -6.20
C VAL A 66 8.48 18.78 -7.21
N ALA A 67 7.26 19.30 -6.97
CA ALA A 67 6.13 19.14 -7.89
C ALA A 67 6.41 19.74 -9.28
N LYS A 68 7.10 20.90 -9.36
CA LYS A 68 7.52 21.54 -10.61
C LYS A 68 8.52 20.66 -11.36
N ILE A 69 9.57 20.19 -10.70
CA ILE A 69 10.60 19.33 -11.30
C ILE A 69 9.98 18.02 -11.80
N MET A 70 9.13 17.37 -11.00
CA MET A 70 8.42 16.14 -11.40
C MET A 70 7.55 16.36 -12.64
N ARG A 71 6.81 17.49 -12.70
CA ARG A 71 5.94 17.84 -13.85
C ARG A 71 6.75 18.05 -15.12
N GLN A 72 7.83 18.82 -15.04
CA GLN A 72 8.73 19.09 -16.17
C GLN A 72 9.34 17.81 -16.74
N ASN A 73 9.62 16.84 -15.88
CA ASN A 73 10.21 15.54 -16.27
C ASN A 73 9.17 14.43 -16.46
N LYS A 74 7.88 14.76 -16.57
CA LYS A 74 6.77 13.83 -16.82
C LYS A 74 6.67 12.71 -15.75
N LEU A 75 7.19 12.91 -14.54
CA LEU A 75 7.10 11.99 -13.44
C LEU A 75 5.73 12.15 -12.75
N LYS A 76 4.87 11.14 -12.88
CA LYS A 76 3.52 11.15 -12.31
C LYS A 76 3.31 9.89 -11.47
N ALA A 77 2.79 10.08 -10.24
CA ALA A 77 2.36 8.95 -9.43
C ALA A 77 1.29 8.12 -10.16
N GLN A 78 1.36 6.82 -10.03
CA GLN A 78 0.37 5.93 -10.61
C GLN A 78 -0.99 6.16 -9.96
N ILE A 79 -2.02 6.41 -10.80
CA ILE A 79 -3.40 6.59 -10.37
C ILE A 79 -4.10 5.21 -10.43
N GLY A 80 -4.85 4.86 -9.37
CA GLY A 80 -5.68 3.64 -9.36
C GLY A 80 -6.88 3.76 -10.30
N TYR A 81 -7.46 2.62 -10.68
CA TYR A 81 -8.73 2.60 -11.41
C TYR A 81 -9.89 2.91 -10.48
N LYS A 82 -10.90 3.68 -10.96
CA LYS A 82 -12.21 3.75 -10.31
C LYS A 82 -12.88 2.38 -10.42
N ARG A 83 -13.28 1.79 -9.30
CA ARG A 83 -14.06 0.54 -9.31
C ARG A 83 -15.47 0.83 -9.82
N ARG A 84 -16.00 -0.03 -10.71
CA ARG A 84 -17.44 -0.15 -10.95
C ARG A 84 -18.01 -1.04 -9.85
N TYR A 85 -19.07 -0.58 -9.20
CA TYR A 85 -19.80 -1.34 -8.19
C TYR A 85 -20.55 -2.50 -8.86
N ILE A 86 -20.31 -3.75 -8.41
CA ILE A 86 -21.04 -4.93 -8.86
C ILE A 86 -21.79 -5.47 -7.63
N LYS A 87 -23.12 -5.59 -7.74
CA LYS A 87 -23.96 -6.18 -6.68
C LYS A 87 -23.64 -7.68 -6.53
N GLY A 88 -23.29 -8.12 -5.32
CA GLY A 88 -22.98 -9.53 -5.01
C GLY A 88 -24.20 -10.38 -4.71
N GLY A 89 -24.01 -11.71 -4.73
CA GLY A 89 -25.01 -12.75 -4.51
C GLY A 89 -25.40 -13.02 -3.04
N LYS A 90 -26.17 -14.09 -2.81
CA LYS A 90 -26.67 -14.53 -1.47
C LYS A 90 -25.54 -15.09 -0.59
N THR A 91 -25.60 -14.83 0.72
CA THR A 91 -24.56 -15.13 1.70
C THR A 91 -24.91 -16.29 2.65
N ALA A 92 -23.87 -16.97 3.16
CA ALA A 92 -23.87 -17.94 4.25
C ALA A 92 -24.03 -17.24 5.63
N GLN A 93 -23.87 -17.94 6.74
CA GLN A 93 -23.96 -17.40 8.10
C GLN A 93 -23.12 -16.12 8.25
N VAL A 94 -23.74 -15.08 8.81
CA VAL A 94 -23.15 -13.75 8.96
C VAL A 94 -22.93 -13.48 10.44
N ALA A 95 -21.69 -13.16 10.83
CA ALA A 95 -21.40 -12.65 12.17
C ALA A 95 -21.81 -11.17 12.27
N ASP A 96 -22.08 -10.71 13.51
CA ASP A 96 -22.43 -9.31 13.75
C ASP A 96 -21.28 -8.37 13.38
N ASN A 97 -21.64 -7.14 12.97
CA ASN A 97 -20.66 -6.09 12.73
C ASN A 97 -20.25 -5.43 14.04
N LEU A 98 -19.17 -5.92 14.63
CA LEU A 98 -18.61 -5.40 15.89
C LEU A 98 -17.62 -4.26 15.67
N LEU A 99 -17.14 -4.07 14.42
CA LEU A 99 -16.15 -3.03 14.10
C LEU A 99 -16.71 -1.61 14.22
N GLU A 100 -18.01 -1.41 13.93
CA GLU A 100 -18.70 -0.11 13.98
C GLU A 100 -17.90 1.08 13.43
N ARG A 101 -17.05 0.83 12.40
CA ARG A 101 -16.15 1.82 11.78
C ARG A 101 -15.04 2.37 12.69
N ASN A 102 -14.72 1.73 13.78
CA ASN A 102 -13.53 2.06 14.56
C ASN A 102 -12.27 1.46 13.91
N PHE A 103 -11.64 2.22 13.00
CA PHE A 103 -10.46 1.77 12.25
C PHE A 103 -9.14 2.17 12.88
N SER A 104 -9.12 2.66 14.10
CA SER A 104 -7.92 3.18 14.75
C SER A 104 -7.78 2.61 16.16
N PRO A 105 -7.46 1.31 16.31
CA PRO A 105 -7.17 0.73 17.62
C PRO A 105 -5.90 1.38 18.22
N ASP A 106 -5.82 1.41 19.55
CA ASP A 106 -4.73 2.07 20.28
C ASP A 106 -3.46 1.22 20.38
N LYS A 107 -3.56 -0.09 20.15
CA LYS A 107 -2.44 -1.04 20.25
C LYS A 107 -2.48 -2.11 19.16
N PRO A 108 -1.34 -2.75 18.87
CA PRO A 108 -1.27 -3.89 17.94
C PRO A 108 -2.11 -5.07 18.44
N ASN A 109 -2.62 -5.86 17.51
CA ASN A 109 -3.36 -7.10 17.77
C ASN A 109 -4.71 -6.93 18.48
N ASP A 110 -5.31 -5.75 18.51
CA ASP A 110 -6.69 -5.57 18.93
C ASP A 110 -7.67 -5.91 17.79
N LEU A 111 -7.32 -5.51 16.58
CA LEU A 111 -8.23 -5.58 15.45
C LEU A 111 -7.47 -5.87 14.15
N TRP A 112 -7.81 -6.98 13.53
CA TRP A 112 -7.30 -7.40 12.23
C TRP A 112 -8.39 -7.33 11.17
N VAL A 113 -8.01 -7.03 9.94
CA VAL A 113 -8.90 -7.08 8.77
C VAL A 113 -8.39 -8.13 7.81
N SER A 114 -9.30 -8.99 7.33
CA SER A 114 -9.02 -9.98 6.30
C SER A 114 -9.85 -9.71 5.06
N ASP A 115 -9.23 -9.82 3.89
CA ASP A 115 -9.92 -9.68 2.60
C ASP A 115 -9.17 -10.45 1.50
N ILE A 116 -9.87 -10.73 0.40
CA ILE A 116 -9.37 -11.52 -0.72
C ILE A 116 -9.33 -10.66 -1.99
N THR A 117 -8.25 -10.79 -2.74
CA THR A 117 -8.16 -10.26 -4.10
C THR A 117 -7.69 -11.33 -5.08
N TYR A 118 -7.60 -10.99 -6.36
CA TYR A 118 -7.06 -11.89 -7.38
C TYR A 118 -6.11 -11.17 -8.32
N VAL A 119 -5.18 -11.95 -8.87
CA VAL A 119 -4.21 -11.55 -9.89
C VAL A 119 -4.42 -12.42 -11.13
N ARG A 120 -4.42 -11.80 -12.31
CA ARG A 120 -4.54 -12.54 -13.58
C ARG A 120 -3.18 -13.04 -14.02
N THR A 121 -3.14 -14.30 -14.42
CA THR A 121 -2.01 -14.93 -15.11
C THR A 121 -2.51 -15.63 -16.37
N TYR A 122 -1.61 -16.00 -17.26
CA TYR A 122 -2.00 -16.84 -18.42
C TYR A 122 -2.40 -18.26 -18.01
N GLU A 123 -2.00 -18.72 -16.81
CA GLU A 123 -2.45 -19.99 -16.21
C GLU A 123 -3.81 -19.88 -15.50
N GLY A 124 -4.47 -18.73 -15.53
CA GLY A 124 -5.72 -18.43 -14.83
C GLY A 124 -5.53 -17.48 -13.65
N PHE A 125 -6.51 -17.42 -12.76
CA PHE A 125 -6.44 -16.55 -11.58
C PHE A 125 -5.53 -17.14 -10.49
N LEU A 126 -4.84 -16.25 -9.78
CA LEU A 126 -4.22 -16.50 -8.50
C LEU A 126 -4.96 -15.64 -7.47
N TYR A 127 -5.55 -16.28 -6.47
CA TYR A 127 -6.25 -15.61 -5.38
C TYR A 127 -5.26 -15.33 -4.25
N VAL A 128 -5.46 -14.21 -3.57
CA VAL A 128 -4.58 -13.72 -2.50
C VAL A 128 -5.46 -13.30 -1.33
N ALA A 129 -5.36 -13.99 -0.21
CA ALA A 129 -5.93 -13.56 1.06
C ALA A 129 -4.86 -12.84 1.87
N THR A 130 -5.25 -11.79 2.58
CA THR A 130 -4.36 -11.02 3.46
C THR A 130 -5.02 -10.75 4.80
N VAL A 131 -4.20 -10.68 5.85
CA VAL A 131 -4.58 -10.27 7.20
C VAL A 131 -3.74 -9.05 7.58
N ILE A 132 -4.40 -7.95 7.88
CA ILE A 132 -3.79 -6.63 8.13
C ILE A 132 -4.14 -6.18 9.54
N ASP A 133 -3.15 -5.81 10.33
CA ASP A 133 -3.35 -5.14 11.62
C ASP A 133 -3.81 -3.69 11.40
N LEU A 134 -4.93 -3.33 12.02
CA LEU A 134 -5.48 -1.98 11.85
C LEU A 134 -4.71 -0.92 12.63
N PHE A 135 -3.94 -1.27 13.65
CA PHE A 135 -3.09 -0.33 14.38
C PHE A 135 -1.97 0.21 13.48
N SER A 136 -1.20 -0.70 12.90
CA SER A 136 0.01 -0.36 12.13
C SER A 136 -0.19 -0.34 10.62
N ARG A 137 -1.27 -0.92 10.11
CA ARG A 137 -1.49 -1.22 8.68
C ARG A 137 -0.55 -2.31 8.15
N ARG A 138 0.15 -3.04 9.00
CA ARG A 138 1.05 -4.11 8.61
C ARG A 138 0.28 -5.34 8.14
N VAL A 139 0.70 -5.91 7.02
CA VAL A 139 0.25 -7.23 6.58
C VAL A 139 1.01 -8.27 7.39
N MET A 140 0.30 -9.03 8.21
CA MET A 140 0.89 -10.00 9.12
C MET A 140 0.74 -11.42 8.64
N GLY A 141 -0.28 -11.68 7.84
CA GLY A 141 -0.50 -12.97 7.24
C GLY A 141 -1.04 -12.83 5.82
N TRP A 142 -0.61 -13.72 4.96
CA TRP A 142 -1.09 -13.80 3.59
C TRP A 142 -0.97 -15.24 3.07
N SER A 143 -1.84 -15.56 2.12
CA SER A 143 -1.83 -16.85 1.45
C SER A 143 -2.23 -16.67 -0.02
N MET A 144 -1.76 -17.57 -0.88
CA MET A 144 -2.00 -17.52 -2.30
C MET A 144 -2.34 -18.89 -2.85
N ASP A 145 -3.46 -19.01 -3.55
CA ASP A 145 -3.88 -20.26 -4.18
C ASP A 145 -4.57 -20.02 -5.53
N LYS A 146 -4.65 -21.08 -6.35
CA LYS A 146 -5.43 -21.11 -7.60
C LYS A 146 -6.94 -21.16 -7.37
N ASN A 147 -7.36 -21.58 -6.19
CA ASN A 147 -8.75 -21.69 -5.76
C ASN A 147 -9.08 -20.64 -4.70
N ILE A 148 -10.33 -20.18 -4.72
CA ILE A 148 -10.88 -19.30 -3.69
C ILE A 148 -11.76 -20.14 -2.75
N ASP A 149 -11.16 -20.71 -1.71
CA ASP A 149 -11.82 -21.56 -0.74
C ASP A 149 -11.49 -21.17 0.71
N ARG A 150 -12.02 -21.94 1.68
CA ARG A 150 -11.77 -21.71 3.11
C ARG A 150 -10.29 -21.87 3.51
N HIS A 151 -9.55 -22.74 2.84
CA HIS A 151 -8.11 -22.99 3.15
C HIS A 151 -7.28 -21.76 2.84
N LEU A 152 -7.62 -21.01 1.80
CA LEU A 152 -6.95 -19.76 1.44
C LEU A 152 -6.98 -18.75 2.61
N VAL A 153 -8.14 -18.55 3.23
CA VAL A 153 -8.29 -17.59 4.33
C VAL A 153 -7.75 -18.13 5.65
N ILE A 154 -7.90 -19.43 5.92
CA ILE A 154 -7.36 -20.09 7.11
C ILE A 154 -5.82 -20.02 7.10
N ASN A 155 -5.16 -20.30 5.96
CA ASN A 155 -3.71 -20.24 5.85
C ASN A 155 -3.16 -18.82 6.05
N ALA A 156 -3.85 -17.80 5.52
CA ALA A 156 -3.47 -16.41 5.78
C ALA A 156 -3.60 -16.05 7.27
N LEU A 157 -4.67 -16.51 7.91
CA LEU A 157 -4.93 -16.26 9.33
C LEU A 157 -3.95 -17.06 10.21
N LEU A 158 -3.61 -18.30 9.85
CA LEU A 158 -2.62 -19.13 10.52
C LEU A 158 -1.25 -18.43 10.53
N MET A 159 -0.81 -17.90 9.38
CA MET A 159 0.43 -17.13 9.32
C MET A 159 0.40 -15.91 10.25
N ALA A 160 -0.72 -15.17 10.31
CA ALA A 160 -0.88 -14.03 11.20
C ALA A 160 -0.80 -14.44 12.68
N VAL A 161 -1.51 -15.51 13.08
CA VAL A 161 -1.49 -16.04 14.46
C VAL A 161 -0.08 -16.48 14.84
N TRP A 162 0.62 -17.20 13.99
CA TRP A 162 1.99 -17.67 14.28
C TRP A 162 2.99 -16.52 14.38
N SER A 163 2.85 -15.50 13.53
CA SER A 163 3.75 -14.35 13.58
C SER A 163 3.52 -13.45 14.79
N ARG A 164 2.29 -13.43 15.35
CA ARG A 164 1.90 -12.50 16.40
C ARG A 164 1.70 -13.13 17.77
N GLN A 165 1.31 -14.40 17.82
CA GLN A 165 1.03 -15.14 19.08
C GLN A 165 0.23 -14.28 20.07
N PRO A 166 -0.96 -13.77 19.70
CA PRO A 166 -1.67 -12.80 20.50
C PRO A 166 -2.09 -13.40 21.85
N ALA A 167 -1.73 -12.73 22.94
CA ALA A 167 -2.09 -13.16 24.30
C ALA A 167 -3.54 -12.83 24.66
N GLN A 168 -4.17 -11.90 23.96
CA GLN A 168 -5.56 -11.47 24.16
C GLN A 168 -6.41 -11.84 22.97
N THR A 169 -7.74 -11.80 23.14
CA THR A 169 -8.69 -11.99 22.04
C THR A 169 -8.53 -10.90 21.02
N VAL A 170 -8.37 -11.29 19.75
CA VAL A 170 -8.24 -10.39 18.60
C VAL A 170 -9.54 -10.42 17.80
N MET A 171 -10.12 -9.26 17.51
CA MET A 171 -11.23 -9.17 16.58
C MET A 171 -10.71 -9.26 15.15
N VAL A 172 -11.29 -10.16 14.33
CA VAL A 172 -10.96 -10.29 12.91
C VAL A 172 -12.18 -9.90 12.09
N HIS A 173 -12.06 -8.77 11.39
CA HIS A 173 -13.13 -8.25 10.54
C HIS A 173 -12.92 -8.67 9.09
N SER A 174 -14.00 -9.13 8.43
CA SER A 174 -13.98 -9.53 7.01
C SER A 174 -15.25 -9.07 6.29
N ASP A 175 -15.28 -9.25 4.99
CA ASP A 175 -16.52 -9.19 4.22
C ASP A 175 -17.39 -10.43 4.45
N GLN A 176 -18.61 -10.45 3.87
CA GLN A 176 -19.53 -11.59 3.95
C GLN A 176 -19.22 -12.68 2.90
N GLY A 177 -17.96 -12.92 2.58
CA GLY A 177 -17.56 -14.02 1.70
C GLY A 177 -17.87 -15.38 2.31
N SER A 178 -18.33 -16.33 1.50
CA SER A 178 -18.69 -17.69 1.95
C SER A 178 -17.53 -18.43 2.63
N GLN A 179 -16.29 -18.05 2.34
CA GLN A 179 -15.07 -18.60 2.93
C GLN A 179 -14.99 -18.29 4.43
N TYR A 180 -15.37 -17.06 4.81
CA TYR A 180 -15.36 -16.57 6.18
C TYR A 180 -16.51 -17.09 7.05
N GLY A 181 -17.62 -17.54 6.42
CA GLY A 181 -18.75 -18.18 7.09
C GLY A 181 -18.63 -19.69 7.20
N SER A 182 -17.51 -20.31 6.78
CA SER A 182 -17.34 -21.76 6.82
C SER A 182 -17.14 -22.26 8.26
N ALA A 183 -17.64 -23.46 8.57
CA ALA A 183 -17.50 -24.07 9.91
C ALA A 183 -16.03 -24.23 10.31
N ASP A 184 -15.16 -24.63 9.36
CA ASP A 184 -13.73 -24.82 9.61
C ASP A 184 -13.03 -23.48 9.94
N TYR A 185 -13.40 -22.39 9.25
CA TYR A 185 -12.86 -21.07 9.55
C TYR A 185 -13.27 -20.59 10.95
N LEU A 186 -14.54 -20.74 11.30
CA LEU A 186 -15.04 -20.36 12.63
C LEU A 186 -14.45 -21.24 13.74
N ALA A 187 -14.27 -22.55 13.49
CA ALA A 187 -13.59 -23.45 14.42
C ALA A 187 -12.13 -23.05 14.64
N PHE A 188 -11.41 -22.70 13.56
CA PHE A 188 -10.03 -22.19 13.63
C PHE A 188 -9.96 -20.90 14.47
N MET A 189 -10.86 -19.96 14.22
CA MET A 189 -10.90 -18.70 14.98
C MET A 189 -11.12 -18.94 16.47
N LYS A 190 -12.10 -19.78 16.82
CA LYS A 190 -12.38 -20.15 18.22
C LYS A 190 -11.18 -20.81 18.90
N ALA A 191 -10.50 -21.72 18.21
CA ALA A 191 -9.31 -22.43 18.72
C ALA A 191 -8.10 -21.50 18.98
N ASN A 192 -8.04 -20.35 18.27
CA ASN A 192 -6.94 -19.39 18.37
C ASN A 192 -7.34 -18.08 19.08
N ASN A 193 -8.42 -18.08 19.85
CA ASN A 193 -8.91 -16.92 20.60
C ASN A 193 -9.18 -15.69 19.71
N LEU A 194 -9.73 -15.91 18.52
CA LEU A 194 -10.09 -14.88 17.56
C LEU A 194 -11.61 -14.68 17.54
N GLN A 195 -12.05 -13.43 17.52
CA GLN A 195 -13.48 -13.06 17.48
C GLN A 195 -13.87 -12.63 16.08
N PRO A 196 -14.80 -13.32 15.40
CA PRO A 196 -15.25 -12.92 14.07
C PRO A 196 -16.13 -11.66 14.12
N SER A 197 -15.92 -10.78 13.15
CA SER A 197 -16.77 -9.64 12.84
C SER A 197 -16.93 -9.53 11.33
N MET A 198 -18.13 -9.24 10.84
CA MET A 198 -18.40 -9.15 9.40
C MET A 198 -19.01 -7.80 9.03
N SER A 199 -18.60 -7.25 7.89
CA SER A 199 -19.16 -6.01 7.36
C SER A 199 -20.66 -6.18 7.03
N ARG A 200 -21.41 -5.09 7.11
CA ARG A 200 -22.82 -5.09 6.68
C ARG A 200 -22.92 -5.32 5.17
N ARG A 201 -23.98 -5.99 4.75
CA ARG A 201 -24.20 -6.30 3.32
C ARG A 201 -24.23 -5.02 2.48
N GLY A 202 -23.33 -4.94 1.49
CA GLY A 202 -23.28 -3.81 0.57
C GLY A 202 -22.62 -2.55 1.14
N ASN A 203 -22.07 -2.57 2.35
CA ASN A 203 -21.40 -1.44 2.97
C ASN A 203 -19.88 -1.56 2.77
N CYS A 204 -19.37 -0.96 1.67
CA CYS A 204 -17.93 -0.95 1.36
C CYS A 204 -17.11 -0.11 2.36
N HIS A 205 -17.74 0.78 3.12
CA HIS A 205 -17.01 1.63 4.09
C HIS A 205 -16.54 0.83 5.32
N ASP A 206 -17.12 -0.33 5.60
CA ASP A 206 -16.74 -1.16 6.74
C ASP A 206 -15.41 -1.91 6.50
N ASN A 207 -14.86 -1.91 5.25
CA ASN A 207 -13.57 -2.54 4.90
C ASN A 207 -12.57 -1.57 4.23
N ALA A 208 -12.64 -0.28 4.57
CA ALA A 208 -11.87 0.78 3.91
C ALA A 208 -10.33 0.56 3.96
N VAL A 209 -9.82 -0.08 5.02
CA VAL A 209 -8.38 -0.34 5.17
C VAL A 209 -7.89 -1.39 4.19
N ALA A 210 -8.58 -2.53 4.09
CA ALA A 210 -8.27 -3.55 3.10
C ALA A 210 -8.42 -3.00 1.67
N GLU A 211 -9.43 -2.16 1.41
CA GLU A 211 -9.57 -1.48 0.12
C GLU A 211 -8.39 -0.58 -0.21
N SER A 212 -7.88 0.18 0.76
CA SER A 212 -6.69 1.04 0.61
C SER A 212 -5.44 0.23 0.30
N PHE A 213 -5.25 -0.90 1.02
CA PHE A 213 -4.18 -1.85 0.74
C PHE A 213 -4.28 -2.38 -0.69
N PHE A 214 -5.43 -2.93 -1.09
CA PHE A 214 -5.60 -3.48 -2.41
C PHE A 214 -5.56 -2.44 -3.53
N ALA A 215 -5.92 -1.20 -3.26
CA ALA A 215 -5.72 -0.12 -4.22
C ALA A 215 -4.22 0.09 -4.50
N THR A 216 -3.37 0.05 -3.47
CA THR A 216 -1.91 0.15 -3.62
C THR A 216 -1.32 -1.11 -4.27
N PHE A 217 -1.74 -2.29 -3.82
CA PHE A 217 -1.39 -3.59 -4.39
C PHE A 217 -1.69 -3.63 -5.90
N LYS A 218 -2.91 -3.32 -6.29
CA LYS A 218 -3.32 -3.33 -7.69
C LYS A 218 -2.55 -2.33 -8.55
N LYS A 219 -2.19 -1.17 -8.02
CA LYS A 219 -1.35 -0.21 -8.72
C LYS A 219 0.03 -0.77 -9.04
N ARG A 220 0.64 -1.50 -8.12
CA ARG A 220 2.03 -1.95 -8.24
C ARG A 220 2.15 -3.35 -8.85
N VAL A 221 1.27 -4.27 -8.46
CA VAL A 221 1.36 -5.68 -8.85
C VAL A 221 0.58 -5.97 -10.13
N THR A 222 -0.66 -5.44 -10.28
CA THR A 222 -1.53 -5.88 -11.38
C THR A 222 -1.74 -4.87 -12.50
N LYS A 223 -1.32 -3.59 -12.29
CA LYS A 223 -1.59 -2.56 -13.28
C LYS A 223 -0.79 -2.79 -14.56
N LYS A 224 -1.52 -3.02 -15.68
CA LYS A 224 -0.93 -3.23 -17.01
C LYS A 224 -0.05 -4.49 -17.14
N LYS A 225 -0.11 -5.42 -16.19
CA LYS A 225 0.68 -6.66 -16.22
C LYS A 225 -0.25 -7.86 -16.05
N ILE A 226 -0.13 -8.83 -16.98
CA ILE A 226 -0.63 -10.19 -16.84
C ILE A 226 0.62 -11.05 -16.74
N TYR A 227 0.72 -11.83 -15.68
CA TYR A 227 1.90 -12.67 -15.43
C TYR A 227 1.87 -13.91 -16.32
N THR A 228 3.04 -14.40 -16.70
CA THR A 228 3.13 -15.62 -17.49
C THR A 228 2.67 -16.82 -16.68
N THR A 229 3.13 -16.95 -15.44
CA THR A 229 2.79 -18.06 -14.54
C THR A 229 2.30 -17.55 -13.17
N ARG A 230 1.62 -18.44 -12.43
CA ARG A 230 1.25 -18.14 -11.03
C ARG A 230 2.49 -17.97 -10.15
N GLU A 231 3.56 -18.72 -10.41
CA GLU A 231 4.82 -18.61 -9.64
C GLU A 231 5.50 -17.25 -9.84
N GLU A 232 5.47 -16.69 -11.05
CA GLU A 232 5.94 -15.32 -11.28
C GLU A 232 5.10 -14.31 -10.46
N ALA A 233 3.79 -14.47 -10.48
CA ALA A 233 2.89 -13.63 -9.73
C ALA A 233 3.11 -13.74 -8.21
N LYS A 234 3.31 -14.96 -7.68
CA LYS A 234 3.60 -15.19 -6.26
C LYS A 234 4.87 -14.47 -5.80
N ARG A 235 5.96 -14.54 -6.57
CA ARG A 235 7.21 -13.82 -6.27
C ARG A 235 7.02 -12.32 -6.22
N GLU A 236 6.29 -11.74 -7.16
CA GLU A 236 6.00 -10.31 -7.17
C GLU A 236 5.12 -9.88 -5.99
N ILE A 237 4.15 -10.70 -5.61
CA ILE A 237 3.29 -10.44 -4.45
C ILE A 237 4.10 -10.51 -3.16
N PHE A 238 4.95 -11.52 -3.01
CA PHE A 238 5.88 -11.64 -1.89
C PHE A 238 6.77 -10.38 -1.78
N ASN A 239 7.42 -10.00 -2.87
CA ASN A 239 8.27 -8.80 -2.91
C ASN A 239 7.47 -7.53 -2.59
N PHE A 240 6.22 -7.44 -3.06
CA PHE A 240 5.37 -6.32 -2.72
C PHE A 240 5.07 -6.23 -1.23
N ILE A 241 4.72 -7.34 -0.58
CA ILE A 241 4.33 -7.35 0.84
C ILE A 241 5.56 -7.19 1.73
N GLU A 242 6.57 -8.07 1.55
CA GLU A 242 7.67 -8.20 2.50
C GLU A 242 8.80 -7.20 2.25
N MET A 243 9.08 -6.87 0.98
CA MET A 243 10.20 -6.00 0.66
C MET A 243 9.80 -4.54 0.43
N PHE A 244 8.51 -4.27 0.25
CA PHE A 244 8.07 -2.89 0.01
C PHE A 244 6.95 -2.43 0.93
N TYR A 245 5.80 -3.12 1.00
CA TYR A 245 4.63 -2.61 1.71
C TYR A 245 4.90 -2.49 3.21
N ASN A 246 5.34 -3.56 3.84
CA ASN A 246 5.61 -3.57 5.28
C ASN A 246 6.80 -2.69 5.67
N PRO A 247 8.01 -2.79 5.04
CA PRO A 247 9.18 -2.06 5.50
C PRO A 247 9.34 -0.64 4.93
N VAL A 248 8.75 -0.34 3.77
CA VAL A 248 9.06 0.90 3.02
C VAL A 248 7.86 1.79 2.78
N LYS A 249 6.68 1.21 2.50
CA LYS A 249 5.49 1.98 2.11
C LYS A 249 5.02 2.90 3.23
N ARG A 250 5.05 4.21 2.97
CA ARG A 250 4.56 5.23 3.91
C ARG A 250 3.05 5.31 3.94
N HIS A 251 2.49 5.47 5.14
CA HIS A 251 1.06 5.63 5.36
C HIS A 251 0.75 6.93 6.11
N SER A 252 -0.31 7.63 5.70
CA SER A 252 -0.78 8.82 6.41
C SER A 252 -1.26 8.51 7.82
N HIS A 253 -1.92 7.35 8.01
CA HIS A 253 -2.39 6.87 9.30
C HIS A 253 -1.25 6.70 10.32
N THR A 254 -0.09 6.22 9.90
CA THR A 254 1.09 6.02 10.75
C THR A 254 1.99 7.25 10.85
N GLY A 255 1.45 8.45 10.62
CA GLY A 255 2.25 9.67 10.60
C GLY A 255 3.27 9.74 9.45
N GLY A 256 3.11 8.88 8.42
CA GLY A 256 3.96 8.82 7.22
C GLY A 256 5.23 8.01 7.40
N VAL A 257 5.27 7.09 8.34
CA VAL A 257 6.27 6.02 8.40
C VAL A 257 5.72 4.72 7.83
N SER A 258 6.58 3.72 7.64
CA SER A 258 6.14 2.40 7.20
C SER A 258 5.46 1.61 8.31
N PRO A 259 4.61 0.62 7.99
CA PRO A 259 3.97 -0.23 8.98
C PRO A 259 4.94 -0.88 9.97
N ALA A 260 6.04 -1.44 9.46
CA ALA A 260 7.06 -2.08 10.28
C ALA A 260 7.73 -1.09 11.23
N LYS A 261 8.11 0.11 10.73
CA LYS A 261 8.74 1.13 11.56
C LYS A 261 7.79 1.67 12.63
N PHE A 262 6.51 1.83 12.30
CA PHE A 262 5.50 2.29 13.25
C PHE A 262 5.34 1.34 14.43
N GLU A 263 5.34 0.01 14.18
CA GLU A 263 5.31 -0.98 15.24
C GLU A 263 6.61 -1.03 16.05
N GLU A 264 7.76 -0.97 15.39
CA GLU A 264 9.07 -0.89 16.06
C GLU A 264 9.13 0.29 17.03
N ASP A 265 8.70 1.46 16.58
CA ASP A 265 8.64 2.68 17.40
C ASP A 265 7.65 2.55 18.57
N TYR A 266 6.56 1.82 18.40
CA TYR A 266 5.61 1.52 19.48
C TYR A 266 6.22 0.61 20.54
N PHE A 267 6.78 -0.53 20.14
CA PHE A 267 7.37 -1.49 21.07
C PHE A 267 8.65 -0.98 21.77
N SER A 268 9.38 -0.04 21.15
CA SER A 268 10.55 0.57 21.77
C SER A 268 10.23 1.55 22.91
N ARG A 269 8.94 1.93 23.04
CA ARG A 269 8.46 2.86 24.11
C ARG A 269 7.82 2.13 25.30
N LEU A 270 7.60 0.83 25.18
CA LEU A 270 7.10 -0.05 26.25
C LEU A 270 8.23 -0.58 27.09
#